data_28a6e38c67a8ebab413fc486b53cc267
#
_entry.id   28a6e38c67a8ebab413fc486b53cc267
#
_cell.length_a   1.000
_cell.length_b   1.000
_cell.length_c   1.000
_cell.angle_alpha   90.00
_cell.angle_beta   90.00
_cell.angle_gamma   90.00
#
_symmetry.space_group_name_H-M   'P 1'
#
loop_
_entity.id
_entity.type
_entity.pdbx_description
1 polymer ?
#
loop_
_entity_poly.entity_id
_entity_poly.type
_entity_poly.pdbx_seq_one_letter_code
_entity_poly.pdbx_strand_id
1 'polypeptide(L)'
;MTYSIVARDPGTGQLGVAAQSCYFALGSVLPWARAGVGAVATQSMVDPGYGPRCLDLLAGGVGAAEALERVRAADEGREVRQVGLVDASGAAASFTGSLCIDEVGHAEGDGFSAQANMMAGPGVCEAMAAAFAATPGSLATRLLAALVAAESKGGDARGQMSAALIVVEGERHEHPWEGVLTDVRVDHHPQPLAELGRLLQVAEAYHLCDVAEGALIAGDAAAALAGAEAGLALLPGEGNLLLSYIGALIGVGRMDEAKAEVQKLVGVRPPWEGVLRALIQRGLVPLPEGVTLDQLFTPPAG
;
A
#
# COMPACT_ATOMS: atom_id res chain seq x y z
N MET A 1 -1.68 -21.04 -8.06
CA MET A 1 -2.89 -20.42 -8.61
C MET A 1 -2.97 -19.02 -8.05
N THR A 2 -3.10 -18.03 -8.88
CA THR A 2 -2.92 -16.66 -8.42
C THR A 2 -3.28 -15.72 -9.56
N TYR A 3 -3.81 -14.57 -9.26
CA TYR A 3 -3.84 -13.45 -10.18
C TYR A 3 -3.16 -12.23 -9.55
N SER A 4 -2.48 -11.47 -10.39
CA SER A 4 -1.71 -10.30 -9.96
C SER A 4 -1.63 -9.25 -11.05
N ILE A 5 -1.28 -8.05 -10.66
CA ILE A 5 -1.02 -6.93 -11.56
C ILE A 5 0.20 -6.16 -11.06
N VAL A 6 1.07 -5.78 -11.97
CA VAL A 6 2.15 -4.80 -11.75
C VAL A 6 1.85 -3.56 -12.57
N ALA A 7 2.09 -2.39 -12.02
CA ALA A 7 1.78 -1.16 -12.74
C ALA A 7 2.66 0.02 -12.32
N ARG A 8 2.77 1.00 -13.24
CA ARG A 8 3.32 2.33 -13.01
C ARG A 8 2.22 3.37 -13.24
N ASP A 9 2.13 4.34 -12.37
CA ASP A 9 1.28 5.52 -12.59
C ASP A 9 2.04 6.56 -13.42
N PRO A 10 1.52 6.98 -14.60
CA PRO A 10 2.22 7.92 -15.46
C PRO A 10 2.30 9.35 -14.90
N GLY A 11 1.36 9.74 -14.03
CA GLY A 11 1.30 11.08 -13.45
C GLY A 11 2.26 11.29 -12.29
N THR A 12 2.38 10.28 -11.41
CA THR A 12 3.21 10.35 -10.18
C THR A 12 4.52 9.60 -10.30
N GLY A 13 4.66 8.72 -11.29
CA GLY A 13 5.79 7.82 -11.41
C GLY A 13 5.75 6.63 -10.43
N GLN A 14 4.80 6.58 -9.51
CA GLN A 14 4.66 5.49 -8.55
C GLN A 14 4.60 4.13 -9.22
N LEU A 15 5.19 3.13 -8.57
CA LEU A 15 5.24 1.75 -9.03
C LEU A 15 4.52 0.86 -8.02
N GLY A 16 3.79 -0.14 -8.49
CA GLY A 16 3.05 -1.00 -7.57
C GLY A 16 2.81 -2.40 -8.09
N VAL A 17 2.49 -3.28 -7.16
CA VAL A 17 2.13 -4.67 -7.41
C VAL A 17 1.02 -5.08 -6.46
N ALA A 18 0.01 -5.78 -6.98
CA ALA A 18 -1.05 -6.35 -6.17
C ALA A 18 -1.37 -7.78 -6.61
N ALA A 19 -1.75 -8.64 -5.66
CA ALA A 19 -2.04 -10.04 -5.94
C ALA A 19 -3.04 -10.62 -4.94
N GLN A 20 -3.75 -11.67 -5.40
CA GLN A 20 -4.58 -12.55 -4.58
C GLN A 20 -4.31 -14.01 -4.94
N SER A 21 -4.43 -14.90 -3.96
CA SER A 21 -4.30 -16.34 -4.16
C SER A 21 -5.03 -17.13 -3.08
N CYS A 22 -5.43 -18.36 -3.43
CA CYS A 22 -5.75 -19.39 -2.44
C CYS A 22 -4.46 -20.08 -1.96
N TYR A 23 -3.53 -19.28 -1.45
CA TYR A 23 -2.26 -19.71 -0.87
C TYR A 23 -1.98 -18.88 0.38
N PHE A 24 -1.48 -19.51 1.43
CA PHE A 24 -1.20 -18.82 2.70
C PHE A 24 -0.05 -17.82 2.53
N ALA A 25 -0.28 -16.58 3.01
CA ALA A 25 0.75 -15.53 3.10
C ALA A 25 1.49 -15.24 1.77
N LEU A 26 0.74 -15.16 0.65
CA LEU A 26 1.34 -14.91 -0.68
C LEU A 26 2.22 -13.65 -0.71
N GLY A 27 1.89 -12.66 0.12
CA GLY A 27 2.60 -11.38 0.21
C GLY A 27 4.06 -11.51 0.63
N SER A 28 4.47 -12.66 1.18
CA SER A 28 5.86 -12.91 1.58
C SER A 28 6.76 -13.38 0.43
N VAL A 29 6.19 -13.79 -0.71
CA VAL A 29 6.95 -14.46 -1.78
C VAL A 29 6.68 -13.93 -3.18
N LEU A 30 5.52 -13.30 -3.42
CA LEU A 30 5.06 -12.97 -4.75
C LEU A 30 5.36 -11.52 -5.16
N PRO A 31 4.94 -10.48 -4.36
CA PRO A 31 5.05 -9.09 -4.78
C PRO A 31 6.42 -8.51 -4.39
N TRP A 32 7.00 -7.79 -5.33
CA TRP A 32 8.27 -7.10 -5.15
C TRP A 32 8.20 -5.74 -5.81
N ALA A 33 8.65 -4.69 -5.11
CA ALA A 33 8.75 -3.36 -5.66
C ALA A 33 9.96 -2.62 -5.07
N ARG A 34 10.53 -1.70 -5.86
CA ARG A 34 11.61 -0.83 -5.43
C ARG A 34 11.39 0.57 -6.02
N ALA A 35 11.38 1.58 -5.16
CA ALA A 35 11.17 2.98 -5.54
C ALA A 35 12.10 3.42 -6.67
N GLY A 36 11.53 4.06 -7.71
CA GLY A 36 12.23 4.53 -8.89
C GLY A 36 12.92 3.47 -9.74
N VAL A 37 12.58 2.17 -9.54
CA VAL A 37 13.21 1.04 -10.26
C VAL A 37 12.18 0.21 -11.00
N GLY A 38 11.19 -0.36 -10.28
CA GLY A 38 10.22 -1.25 -10.89
C GLY A 38 9.36 -2.00 -9.89
N ALA A 39 8.39 -2.77 -10.43
CA ALA A 39 7.58 -3.71 -9.67
C ALA A 39 7.54 -5.06 -10.39
N VAL A 40 7.53 -6.15 -9.62
CA VAL A 40 7.58 -7.54 -10.12
C VAL A 40 6.57 -8.40 -9.36
N ALA A 41 5.83 -9.22 -10.08
CA ALA A 41 5.03 -10.29 -9.53
C ALA A 41 5.54 -11.63 -10.06
N THR A 42 5.87 -12.58 -9.16
CA THR A 42 6.27 -13.94 -9.52
C THR A 42 5.30 -14.95 -8.92
N GLN A 43 4.76 -15.84 -9.74
CA GLN A 43 3.66 -16.73 -9.36
C GLN A 43 3.65 -18.05 -10.12
N SER A 44 2.57 -18.84 -10.01
CA SER A 44 2.44 -20.24 -10.42
C SER A 44 3.28 -21.14 -9.49
N MET A 45 4.24 -21.90 -9.96
CA MET A 45 5.26 -22.51 -9.08
C MET A 45 6.27 -21.40 -8.77
N VAL A 46 6.03 -20.69 -7.66
CA VAL A 46 6.76 -19.47 -7.34
C VAL A 46 8.25 -19.71 -7.13
N ASP A 47 9.09 -18.87 -7.73
CA ASP A 47 10.48 -18.64 -7.32
C ASP A 47 10.60 -17.18 -6.87
N PRO A 48 10.68 -16.91 -5.56
CA PRO A 48 10.79 -15.55 -5.04
C PRO A 48 12.00 -14.79 -5.58
N GLY A 49 13.05 -15.52 -5.99
CA GLY A 49 14.27 -14.95 -6.52
C GLY A 49 14.10 -14.16 -7.84
N TYR A 50 12.98 -14.33 -8.57
CA TYR A 50 12.70 -13.49 -9.74
C TYR A 50 12.54 -12.01 -9.34
N GLY A 51 11.87 -11.73 -8.22
CA GLY A 51 11.68 -10.37 -7.73
C GLY A 51 13.00 -9.59 -7.61
N PRO A 52 13.88 -9.94 -6.66
CA PRO A 52 15.14 -9.21 -6.47
C PRO A 52 16.05 -9.25 -7.70
N ARG A 53 16.16 -10.39 -8.41
CA ARG A 53 17.02 -10.50 -9.61
C ARG A 53 16.57 -9.58 -10.74
N CYS A 54 15.26 -9.50 -11.02
CA CYS A 54 14.74 -8.54 -12.00
C CYS A 54 14.96 -7.10 -11.55
N LEU A 55 14.63 -6.77 -10.29
CA LEU A 55 14.83 -5.42 -9.76
C LEU A 55 16.29 -4.98 -9.77
N ASP A 56 17.25 -5.88 -9.54
CA ASP A 56 18.67 -5.55 -9.62
C ASP A 56 19.12 -5.25 -11.06
N LEU A 57 18.61 -5.98 -12.05
CA LEU A 57 18.84 -5.69 -13.47
C LEU A 57 18.24 -4.35 -13.90
N LEU A 58 16.97 -4.09 -13.50
CA LEU A 58 16.31 -2.80 -13.75
C LEU A 58 17.08 -1.64 -13.10
N ALA A 59 17.54 -1.82 -11.85
CA ALA A 59 18.36 -0.83 -11.15
C ALA A 59 19.69 -0.56 -11.85
N GLY A 60 20.22 -1.55 -12.57
CA GLY A 60 21.40 -1.44 -13.42
C GLY A 60 21.13 -0.82 -14.80
N GLY A 61 19.89 -0.38 -15.09
CA GLY A 61 19.52 0.24 -16.36
C GLY A 61 19.16 -0.74 -17.50
N VAL A 62 18.96 -2.03 -17.17
CA VAL A 62 18.43 -3.01 -18.12
C VAL A 62 16.92 -2.81 -18.23
N GLY A 63 16.35 -2.78 -19.44
CA GLY A 63 14.90 -2.62 -19.64
C GLY A 63 14.10 -3.87 -19.26
N ALA A 64 12.80 -3.69 -19.04
CA ALA A 64 11.89 -4.72 -18.52
C ALA A 64 11.98 -6.07 -19.26
N ALA A 65 11.81 -6.05 -20.59
CA ALA A 65 11.83 -7.27 -21.39
C ALA A 65 13.16 -8.03 -21.32
N GLU A 66 14.27 -7.32 -21.37
CA GLU A 66 15.60 -7.93 -21.29
C GLU A 66 15.91 -8.45 -19.89
N ALA A 67 15.48 -7.73 -18.83
CA ALA A 67 15.64 -8.17 -17.46
C ALA A 67 14.91 -9.49 -17.21
N LEU A 68 13.65 -9.59 -17.66
CA LEU A 68 12.86 -10.82 -17.56
C LEU A 68 13.52 -11.97 -18.33
N GLU A 69 13.95 -11.71 -19.57
CA GLU A 69 14.60 -12.74 -20.39
C GLU A 69 15.88 -13.28 -19.76
N ARG A 70 16.74 -12.41 -19.21
CA ARG A 70 17.99 -12.82 -18.55
C ARG A 70 17.74 -13.70 -17.31
N VAL A 71 16.74 -13.33 -16.49
CA VAL A 71 16.39 -14.13 -15.30
C VAL A 71 15.78 -15.46 -15.70
N ARG A 72 14.86 -15.45 -16.69
CA ARG A 72 14.20 -16.63 -17.21
C ARG A 72 15.19 -17.61 -17.86
N ALA A 73 16.13 -17.13 -18.65
CA ALA A 73 17.13 -17.96 -19.32
C ALA A 73 18.02 -18.75 -18.34
N ALA A 74 18.23 -18.21 -17.13
CA ALA A 74 19.00 -18.86 -16.07
C ALA A 74 18.18 -19.84 -15.21
N ASP A 75 16.86 -19.94 -15.39
CA ASP A 75 15.98 -20.84 -14.65
C ASP A 75 15.62 -22.08 -15.50
N GLU A 76 16.14 -23.24 -15.14
CA GLU A 76 15.78 -24.50 -15.78
C GLU A 76 14.30 -24.87 -15.59
N GLY A 77 13.67 -24.40 -14.49
CA GLY A 77 12.26 -24.58 -14.17
C GLY A 77 11.32 -23.53 -14.77
N ARG A 78 11.77 -22.68 -15.68
CA ARG A 78 10.99 -21.53 -16.20
C ARG A 78 9.61 -21.89 -16.73
N GLU A 79 9.43 -23.06 -17.26
CA GLU A 79 8.14 -23.48 -17.87
C GLU A 79 6.98 -23.64 -16.88
N VAL A 80 7.25 -23.68 -15.59
CA VAL A 80 6.23 -23.65 -14.54
C VAL A 80 6.10 -22.30 -13.84
N ARG A 81 6.80 -21.25 -14.34
CA ARG A 81 6.76 -19.89 -13.76
C ARG A 81 5.78 -19.00 -14.53
N GLN A 82 5.21 -18.04 -13.80
CA GLN A 82 4.50 -16.93 -14.40
C GLN A 82 4.97 -15.64 -13.73
N VAL A 83 5.42 -14.68 -14.52
CA VAL A 83 6.05 -13.44 -14.04
C VAL A 83 5.51 -12.26 -14.83
N GLY A 84 5.19 -11.19 -14.13
CA GLY A 84 4.94 -9.88 -14.72
C GLY A 84 5.82 -8.83 -14.05
N LEU A 85 6.32 -7.88 -14.83
CA LEU A 85 7.09 -6.77 -14.30
C LEU A 85 6.86 -5.48 -15.09
N VAL A 86 7.10 -4.35 -14.42
CA VAL A 86 7.11 -3.02 -15.02
C VAL A 86 8.32 -2.26 -14.51
N ASP A 87 9.01 -1.54 -15.39
CA ASP A 87 10.15 -0.69 -15.02
C ASP A 87 9.75 0.78 -14.75
N ALA A 88 10.71 1.59 -14.32
CA ALA A 88 10.50 3.00 -14.02
C ALA A 88 10.12 3.86 -15.24
N SER A 89 10.33 3.37 -16.47
CA SER A 89 9.87 4.05 -17.69
C SER A 89 8.40 3.76 -18.01
N GLY A 90 7.83 2.70 -17.39
CA GLY A 90 6.51 2.16 -17.70
C GLY A 90 6.53 1.04 -18.73
N ALA A 91 7.71 0.60 -19.20
CA ALA A 91 7.79 -0.58 -20.04
C ALA A 91 7.42 -1.82 -19.22
N ALA A 92 6.43 -2.58 -19.69
CA ALA A 92 5.98 -3.81 -19.07
C ALA A 92 6.49 -5.02 -19.82
N ALA A 93 6.65 -6.14 -19.12
CA ALA A 93 6.96 -7.42 -19.72
C ALA A 93 6.33 -8.55 -18.88
N SER A 94 5.90 -9.62 -19.54
CA SER A 94 5.34 -10.79 -18.90
C SER A 94 5.82 -12.09 -19.53
N PHE A 95 5.79 -13.14 -18.71
CA PHE A 95 6.06 -14.49 -19.13
C PHE A 95 5.10 -15.46 -18.46
N THR A 96 4.52 -16.35 -19.26
CA THR A 96 3.71 -17.47 -18.80
C THR A 96 4.32 -18.74 -19.38
N GLY A 97 4.87 -19.58 -18.52
CA GLY A 97 5.48 -20.85 -18.92
C GLY A 97 4.43 -21.86 -19.42
N SER A 98 4.86 -22.72 -20.35
CA SER A 98 3.99 -23.67 -21.04
C SER A 98 3.41 -24.77 -20.15
N LEU A 99 3.96 -24.95 -18.95
CA LEU A 99 3.49 -25.90 -17.93
C LEU A 99 2.69 -25.22 -16.80
N CYS A 100 2.36 -23.94 -16.92
CA CYS A 100 1.38 -23.32 -16.04
C CYS A 100 0.01 -23.95 -16.25
N ILE A 101 -0.76 -24.12 -15.17
CA ILE A 101 -2.06 -24.82 -15.21
C ILE A 101 -3.08 -23.96 -15.94
N ASP A 102 -3.94 -24.60 -16.74
CA ASP A 102 -4.96 -24.02 -17.62
C ASP A 102 -5.83 -22.92 -16.98
N GLU A 103 -6.58 -22.21 -17.80
CA GLU A 103 -7.17 -20.92 -17.51
C GLU A 103 -6.08 -19.94 -17.04
N VAL A 104 -5.10 -19.76 -17.91
CA VAL A 104 -3.85 -19.06 -17.70
C VAL A 104 -3.62 -18.03 -18.80
N GLY A 105 -3.00 -16.90 -18.45
CA GLY A 105 -2.62 -15.88 -19.41
C GLY A 105 -2.10 -14.62 -18.77
N HIS A 106 -1.82 -13.64 -19.62
CA HIS A 106 -1.47 -12.30 -19.20
C HIS A 106 -2.02 -11.28 -20.21
N ALA A 107 -2.21 -10.04 -19.73
CA ALA A 107 -2.59 -8.90 -20.55
C ALA A 107 -1.67 -7.74 -20.23
N GLU A 108 -0.99 -7.22 -21.23
CA GLU A 108 -0.11 -6.05 -21.11
C GLU A 108 -0.82 -4.80 -21.65
N GLY A 109 -0.51 -3.66 -21.05
CA GLY A 109 -0.97 -2.36 -21.49
C GLY A 109 0.06 -1.28 -21.20
N ASP A 110 -0.31 -0.04 -21.42
CA ASP A 110 0.57 1.10 -21.17
C ASP A 110 0.83 1.24 -19.66
N GLY A 111 2.06 0.93 -19.26
CA GLY A 111 2.50 1.00 -17.87
C GLY A 111 2.01 -0.13 -16.95
N PHE A 112 1.49 -1.24 -17.45
CA PHE A 112 1.08 -2.36 -16.60
C PHE A 112 1.14 -3.73 -17.27
N SER A 113 1.19 -4.79 -16.43
CA SER A 113 0.92 -6.17 -16.82
C SER A 113 0.04 -6.85 -15.77
N ALA A 114 -1.04 -7.49 -16.23
CA ALA A 114 -1.92 -8.35 -15.43
C ALA A 114 -1.71 -9.81 -15.86
N GLN A 115 -1.57 -10.72 -14.88
CA GLN A 115 -1.35 -12.14 -15.13
C GLN A 115 -2.17 -12.99 -14.18
N ALA A 116 -2.61 -14.15 -14.68
CA ALA A 116 -3.43 -15.10 -13.93
C ALA A 116 -3.12 -16.54 -14.35
N ASN A 117 -3.24 -17.46 -13.42
CA ASN A 117 -3.12 -18.90 -13.69
C ASN A 117 -4.11 -19.70 -12.84
N MET A 118 -4.67 -20.76 -13.44
CA MET A 118 -5.63 -21.69 -12.82
C MET A 118 -6.88 -20.93 -12.32
N MET A 119 -7.45 -20.10 -13.17
CA MET A 119 -8.67 -19.36 -12.85
C MET A 119 -9.92 -20.25 -13.00
N ALA A 120 -11.02 -19.83 -12.38
CA ALA A 120 -12.31 -20.52 -12.49
C ALA A 120 -12.95 -20.39 -13.88
N GLY A 121 -12.50 -19.44 -14.68
CA GLY A 121 -12.97 -19.19 -16.04
C GLY A 121 -12.12 -18.18 -16.82
N PRO A 122 -12.42 -17.97 -18.10
CA PRO A 122 -11.64 -17.11 -18.97
C PRO A 122 -11.90 -15.62 -18.74
N GLY A 123 -11.02 -14.76 -19.29
CA GLY A 123 -11.21 -13.32 -19.34
C GLY A 123 -10.83 -12.58 -18.05
N VAL A 124 -10.10 -13.24 -17.14
CA VAL A 124 -9.65 -12.64 -15.87
C VAL A 124 -8.64 -11.52 -16.13
N CYS A 125 -7.61 -11.76 -16.94
CA CYS A 125 -6.57 -10.76 -17.23
C CYS A 125 -7.14 -9.53 -17.95
N GLU A 126 -8.06 -9.73 -18.91
CA GLU A 126 -8.73 -8.65 -19.62
C GLU A 126 -9.64 -7.82 -18.70
N ALA A 127 -10.34 -8.48 -17.78
CA ALA A 127 -11.16 -7.78 -16.78
C ALA A 127 -10.28 -6.94 -15.82
N MET A 128 -9.15 -7.47 -15.39
CA MET A 128 -8.16 -6.75 -14.57
C MET A 128 -7.64 -5.52 -15.31
N ALA A 129 -7.21 -5.70 -16.57
CA ALA A 129 -6.70 -4.63 -17.40
C ALA A 129 -7.72 -3.51 -17.62
N ALA A 130 -8.97 -3.88 -17.94
CA ALA A 130 -10.06 -2.93 -18.16
C ALA A 130 -10.39 -2.15 -16.87
N ALA A 131 -10.47 -2.83 -15.72
CA ALA A 131 -10.76 -2.19 -14.45
C ALA A 131 -9.62 -1.26 -14.02
N PHE A 132 -8.36 -1.67 -14.17
CA PHE A 132 -7.20 -0.84 -13.87
C PHE A 132 -7.20 0.45 -14.69
N ALA A 133 -7.48 0.36 -15.99
CA ALA A 133 -7.50 1.51 -16.90
C ALA A 133 -8.69 2.46 -16.63
N ALA A 134 -9.85 1.92 -16.26
CA ALA A 134 -11.09 2.68 -16.08
C ALA A 134 -11.22 3.32 -14.67
N THR A 135 -10.53 2.81 -13.67
CA THR A 135 -10.69 3.28 -12.28
C THR A 135 -9.88 4.55 -12.06
N PRO A 136 -10.51 5.65 -11.61
CA PRO A 136 -9.78 6.85 -11.20
C PRO A 136 -9.20 6.70 -9.79
N GLY A 137 -8.29 7.59 -9.41
CA GLY A 137 -7.73 7.67 -8.06
C GLY A 137 -6.29 7.19 -7.97
N SER A 138 -5.84 6.86 -6.74
CA SER A 138 -4.47 6.46 -6.47
C SER A 138 -4.10 5.13 -7.14
N LEU A 139 -2.80 4.89 -7.31
CA LEU A 139 -2.31 3.62 -7.85
C LEU A 139 -2.82 2.43 -7.01
N ALA A 140 -2.83 2.54 -5.68
CA ALA A 140 -3.36 1.51 -4.78
C ALA A 140 -4.84 1.20 -5.06
N THR A 141 -5.68 2.23 -5.24
CA THR A 141 -7.10 2.07 -5.59
C THR A 141 -7.28 1.35 -6.92
N ARG A 142 -6.52 1.70 -7.93
CA ARG A 142 -6.57 1.10 -9.26
C ARG A 142 -6.11 -0.36 -9.26
N LEU A 143 -5.05 -0.67 -8.51
CA LEU A 143 -4.54 -2.03 -8.32
C LEU A 143 -5.58 -2.92 -7.60
N LEU A 144 -6.19 -2.42 -6.53
CA LEU A 144 -7.26 -3.15 -5.83
C LEU A 144 -8.47 -3.39 -6.74
N ALA A 145 -8.88 -2.40 -7.54
CA ALA A 145 -9.99 -2.53 -8.48
C ALA A 145 -9.73 -3.63 -9.52
N ALA A 146 -8.49 -3.77 -9.99
CA ALA A 146 -8.10 -4.86 -10.89
C ALA A 146 -8.28 -6.23 -10.21
N LEU A 147 -7.87 -6.39 -8.94
CA LEU A 147 -8.06 -7.66 -8.22
C LEU A 147 -9.55 -7.97 -7.99
N VAL A 148 -10.36 -6.97 -7.67
CA VAL A 148 -11.82 -7.13 -7.51
C VAL A 148 -12.48 -7.53 -8.84
N ALA A 149 -12.02 -6.98 -9.96
CA ALA A 149 -12.50 -7.37 -11.30
C ALA A 149 -12.14 -8.83 -11.65
N ALA A 150 -10.94 -9.29 -11.27
CA ALA A 150 -10.56 -10.69 -11.41
C ALA A 150 -11.52 -11.62 -10.66
N GLU A 151 -11.84 -11.29 -9.42
CA GLU A 151 -12.76 -12.06 -8.59
C GLU A 151 -14.18 -12.08 -9.17
N SER A 152 -14.64 -10.99 -9.78
CA SER A 152 -15.94 -10.93 -10.45
C SER A 152 -16.06 -11.88 -11.65
N LYS A 153 -14.93 -12.36 -12.19
CA LYS A 153 -14.84 -13.39 -13.24
C LYS A 153 -14.68 -14.81 -12.72
N GLY A 154 -14.79 -14.97 -11.39
CA GLY A 154 -14.64 -16.26 -10.70
C GLY A 154 -13.32 -16.44 -10.00
N GLY A 155 -12.31 -15.61 -10.28
CA GLY A 155 -11.02 -15.59 -9.56
C GLY A 155 -10.27 -16.93 -9.59
N ASP A 156 -9.56 -17.21 -8.51
CA ASP A 156 -8.84 -18.47 -8.29
C ASP A 156 -9.82 -19.65 -8.15
N ALA A 157 -9.68 -20.69 -8.95
CA ALA A 157 -10.58 -21.85 -8.97
C ALA A 157 -10.69 -22.57 -7.61
N ARG A 158 -9.75 -22.36 -6.69
CA ARG A 158 -9.78 -22.90 -5.32
C ARG A 158 -10.44 -21.96 -4.31
N GLY A 159 -10.76 -20.73 -4.71
CA GLY A 159 -11.28 -19.67 -3.85
C GLY A 159 -10.21 -18.68 -3.37
N GLN A 160 -10.50 -17.97 -2.30
CA GLN A 160 -9.66 -16.91 -1.76
C GLN A 160 -8.98 -17.34 -0.45
N MET A 161 -7.78 -16.83 -0.17
CA MET A 161 -7.12 -17.05 1.12
C MET A 161 -6.29 -15.84 1.56
N SER A 162 -5.45 -15.29 0.67
CA SER A 162 -4.56 -14.18 1.01
C SER A 162 -4.52 -13.14 -0.12
N ALA A 163 -4.15 -11.90 0.22
CA ALA A 163 -3.94 -10.82 -0.73
C ALA A 163 -2.82 -9.91 -0.27
N ALA A 164 -2.16 -9.22 -1.19
CA ALA A 164 -1.13 -8.24 -0.86
C ALA A 164 -1.09 -7.11 -1.89
N LEU A 165 -0.66 -5.93 -1.45
CA LEU A 165 -0.47 -4.77 -2.30
C LEU A 165 0.71 -3.95 -1.79
N ILE A 166 1.63 -3.62 -2.71
CA ILE A 166 2.76 -2.73 -2.45
C ILE A 166 2.71 -1.58 -3.44
N VAL A 167 2.89 -0.35 -2.96
CA VAL A 167 3.12 0.84 -3.78
C VAL A 167 4.36 1.55 -3.28
N VAL A 168 5.23 1.93 -4.20
CA VAL A 168 6.46 2.65 -3.92
C VAL A 168 6.54 3.93 -4.75
N GLU A 169 7.35 4.87 -4.32
CA GLU A 169 7.59 6.14 -5.01
C GLU A 169 8.18 5.96 -6.41
N GLY A 170 7.94 6.96 -7.27
CA GLY A 170 8.54 7.03 -8.61
C GLY A 170 9.99 7.48 -8.61
N GLU A 171 10.47 8.07 -7.53
CA GLU A 171 11.84 8.52 -7.37
C GLU A 171 12.71 7.44 -6.75
N ARG A 172 13.98 7.41 -7.17
CA ARG A 172 14.94 6.43 -6.68
C ARG A 172 15.57 6.91 -5.39
N HIS A 173 15.60 6.04 -4.40
CA HIS A 173 16.27 6.27 -3.12
C HIS A 173 17.62 5.57 -3.02
N GLU A 174 18.43 5.97 -2.04
CA GLU A 174 19.73 5.36 -1.77
C GLU A 174 19.55 3.92 -1.27
N HIS A 175 18.56 3.70 -0.42
CA HIS A 175 18.33 2.41 0.19
C HIS A 175 17.03 1.74 -0.30
N PRO A 176 17.02 0.40 -0.50
CA PRO A 176 15.87 -0.33 -1.05
C PRO A 176 14.60 -0.30 -0.19
N TRP A 177 14.71 0.01 1.10
CA TRP A 177 13.57 0.11 2.04
C TRP A 177 12.97 1.51 2.11
N GLU A 178 13.56 2.49 1.44
CA GLU A 178 13.03 3.85 1.35
C GLU A 178 11.99 3.96 0.23
N GLY A 179 11.12 4.97 0.32
CA GLY A 179 10.10 5.25 -0.68
C GLY A 179 8.96 4.23 -0.73
N VAL A 180 8.73 3.44 0.32
CA VAL A 180 7.55 2.57 0.43
C VAL A 180 6.37 3.40 0.92
N LEU A 181 5.37 3.60 0.04
CA LEU A 181 4.15 4.35 0.36
C LEU A 181 3.08 3.45 0.98
N THR A 182 3.01 2.20 0.52
CA THR A 182 2.03 1.22 0.99
C THR A 182 2.65 -0.17 0.90
N ASP A 183 2.59 -0.93 1.98
CA ASP A 183 2.88 -2.38 2.01
C ASP A 183 1.86 -3.02 2.96
N VAL A 184 0.78 -3.56 2.39
CA VAL A 184 -0.31 -4.17 3.15
C VAL A 184 -0.55 -5.60 2.69
N ARG A 185 -0.76 -6.49 3.68
CA ARG A 185 -0.92 -7.92 3.46
C ARG A 185 -2.05 -8.49 4.32
N VAL A 186 -2.80 -9.38 3.69
CA VAL A 186 -3.79 -10.23 4.34
C VAL A 186 -3.32 -11.67 4.16
N ASP A 187 -2.71 -12.25 5.18
CA ASP A 187 -2.06 -13.55 5.08
C ASP A 187 -3.06 -14.71 5.05
N HIS A 188 -4.18 -14.57 5.73
CA HIS A 188 -5.27 -15.55 5.74
C HIS A 188 -6.60 -14.90 6.12
N HIS A 189 -7.56 -14.88 5.19
CA HIS A 189 -8.91 -14.39 5.43
C HIS A 189 -9.89 -15.00 4.41
N PRO A 190 -11.16 -15.28 4.75
CA PRO A 190 -12.15 -15.81 3.80
C PRO A 190 -12.53 -14.80 2.70
N GLN A 191 -12.33 -13.51 2.94
CA GLN A 191 -12.58 -12.40 2.00
C GLN A 191 -11.36 -11.45 1.98
N PRO A 192 -10.19 -11.91 1.48
CA PRO A 192 -8.95 -11.16 1.62
C PRO A 192 -8.95 -9.83 0.85
N LEU A 193 -9.71 -9.71 -0.24
CA LEU A 193 -9.81 -8.44 -0.98
C LEU A 193 -10.62 -7.38 -0.23
N ALA A 194 -11.70 -7.77 0.45
CA ALA A 194 -12.47 -6.86 1.28
C ALA A 194 -11.61 -6.36 2.47
N GLU A 195 -10.87 -7.26 3.10
CA GLU A 195 -9.96 -6.91 4.19
C GLU A 195 -8.77 -6.07 3.70
N LEU A 196 -8.20 -6.38 2.52
CA LEU A 196 -7.16 -5.56 1.90
C LEU A 196 -7.66 -4.13 1.64
N GLY A 197 -8.89 -3.97 1.14
CA GLY A 197 -9.53 -2.67 0.95
C GLY A 197 -9.69 -1.89 2.27
N ARG A 198 -10.09 -2.57 3.34
CA ARG A 198 -10.16 -1.97 4.68
C ARG A 198 -8.77 -1.53 5.18
N LEU A 199 -7.75 -2.36 5.00
CA LEU A 199 -6.37 -2.04 5.39
C LEU A 199 -5.78 -0.89 4.58
N LEU A 200 -6.14 -0.75 3.31
CA LEU A 200 -5.74 0.42 2.50
C LEU A 200 -6.32 1.72 3.04
N GLN A 201 -7.58 1.72 3.52
CA GLN A 201 -8.15 2.89 4.18
C GLN A 201 -7.41 3.22 5.49
N VAL A 202 -7.01 2.20 6.25
CA VAL A 202 -6.18 2.40 7.45
C VAL A 202 -4.83 3.00 7.07
N ALA A 203 -4.15 2.45 6.07
CA ALA A 203 -2.85 2.94 5.61
C ALA A 203 -2.94 4.41 5.14
N GLU A 204 -3.99 4.78 4.39
CA GLU A 204 -4.23 6.16 3.95
C GLU A 204 -4.45 7.10 5.15
N ALA A 205 -5.24 6.69 6.15
CA ALA A 205 -5.48 7.50 7.34
C ALA A 205 -4.18 7.75 8.14
N TYR A 206 -3.34 6.72 8.28
CA TYR A 206 -2.05 6.85 8.95
C TYR A 206 -1.07 7.69 8.13
N HIS A 207 -1.02 7.52 6.81
CA HIS A 207 -0.20 8.37 5.95
C HIS A 207 -0.56 9.86 6.07
N LEU A 208 -1.85 10.19 6.09
CA LEU A 208 -2.32 11.56 6.31
C LEU A 208 -1.90 12.11 7.69
N CYS A 209 -1.87 11.24 8.69
CA CYS A 209 -1.36 11.58 10.03
C CYS A 209 0.14 11.86 10.03
N ASP A 210 0.95 11.00 9.39
CA ASP A 210 2.40 11.18 9.30
C ASP A 210 2.75 12.50 8.59
N VAL A 211 2.02 12.83 7.51
CA VAL A 211 2.14 14.12 6.81
C VAL A 211 1.75 15.28 7.74
N ALA A 212 0.68 15.14 8.52
CA ALA A 212 0.23 16.15 9.47
C ALA A 212 1.27 16.39 10.58
N GLU A 213 1.88 15.32 11.11
CA GLU A 213 2.95 15.42 12.11
C GLU A 213 4.20 16.10 11.54
N GLY A 214 4.59 15.76 10.31
CA GLY A 214 5.68 16.43 9.60
C GLY A 214 5.42 17.93 9.42
N ALA A 215 4.19 18.31 9.04
CA ALA A 215 3.78 19.72 8.92
C ALA A 215 3.83 20.46 10.27
N LEU A 216 3.39 19.80 11.34
CA LEU A 216 3.44 20.38 12.69
C LEU A 216 4.89 20.64 13.14
N ILE A 217 5.79 19.69 12.90
CA ILE A 217 7.23 19.82 13.18
C ILE A 217 7.85 20.97 12.35
N ALA A 218 7.40 21.13 11.10
CA ALA A 218 7.84 22.23 10.22
C ALA A 218 7.24 23.60 10.61
N GLY A 219 6.33 23.66 11.61
CA GLY A 219 5.67 24.88 12.06
C GLY A 219 4.43 25.28 11.25
N ASP A 220 3.96 24.43 10.32
CA ASP A 220 2.71 24.63 9.56
C ASP A 220 1.54 23.93 10.27
N ALA A 221 1.08 24.54 11.35
CA ALA A 221 -0.02 24.03 12.14
C ALA A 221 -1.36 23.97 11.36
N ALA A 222 -1.55 24.80 10.34
CA ALA A 222 -2.76 24.79 9.54
C ALA A 222 -2.80 23.56 8.60
N ALA A 223 -1.70 23.24 7.94
CA ALA A 223 -1.56 22.02 7.15
C ALA A 223 -1.65 20.77 8.02
N ALA A 224 -1.04 20.79 9.23
CA ALA A 224 -1.14 19.72 10.20
C ALA A 224 -2.59 19.43 10.59
N LEU A 225 -3.37 20.48 10.87
CA LEU A 225 -4.78 20.33 11.24
C LEU A 225 -5.60 19.73 10.08
N ALA A 226 -5.44 20.21 8.87
CA ALA A 226 -6.14 19.70 7.71
C ALA A 226 -5.83 18.21 7.44
N GLY A 227 -4.57 17.82 7.55
CA GLY A 227 -4.15 16.42 7.40
C GLY A 227 -4.71 15.49 8.49
N ALA A 228 -4.65 15.93 9.76
CA ALA A 228 -5.19 15.17 10.89
C ALA A 228 -6.72 15.03 10.82
N GLU A 229 -7.45 16.08 10.42
CA GLU A 229 -8.90 16.01 10.18
C GLU A 229 -9.24 15.03 9.06
N ALA A 230 -8.49 15.04 7.96
CA ALA A 230 -8.69 14.11 6.86
C ALA A 230 -8.43 12.65 7.27
N GLY A 231 -7.36 12.39 8.02
CA GLY A 231 -7.07 11.05 8.57
C GLY A 231 -8.18 10.54 9.49
N LEU A 232 -8.65 11.37 10.43
CA LEU A 232 -9.75 11.02 11.33
C LEU A 232 -11.08 10.79 10.60
N ALA A 233 -11.33 11.49 9.49
CA ALA A 233 -12.53 11.26 8.68
C ALA A 233 -12.55 9.85 8.07
N LEU A 234 -11.39 9.30 7.72
CA LEU A 234 -11.25 7.93 7.21
C LEU A 234 -11.37 6.88 8.32
N LEU A 235 -10.87 7.18 9.51
CA LEU A 235 -10.81 6.22 10.63
C LEU A 235 -11.22 6.88 11.96
N PRO A 236 -12.51 7.16 12.15
CA PRO A 236 -13.01 7.86 13.34
C PRO A 236 -12.70 7.08 14.64
N GLY A 237 -12.21 7.79 15.65
CA GLY A 237 -11.98 7.23 16.98
C GLY A 237 -10.69 6.43 17.15
N GLU A 238 -9.83 6.35 16.12
CA GLU A 238 -8.52 5.76 16.25
C GLU A 238 -7.61 6.61 17.14
N GLY A 239 -7.03 5.99 18.18
CA GLY A 239 -6.33 6.72 19.25
C GLY A 239 -5.08 7.47 18.78
N ASN A 240 -4.30 6.89 17.87
CA ASN A 240 -3.10 7.55 17.33
C ASN A 240 -3.50 8.78 16.49
N LEU A 241 -4.53 8.65 15.67
CA LEU A 241 -5.03 9.76 14.84
C LEU A 241 -5.63 10.89 15.69
N LEU A 242 -6.34 10.54 16.77
CA LEU A 242 -6.81 11.51 17.76
C LEU A 242 -5.64 12.25 18.42
N LEU A 243 -4.55 11.55 18.72
CA LEU A 243 -3.35 12.15 19.31
C LEU A 243 -2.74 13.22 18.37
N SER A 244 -2.56 12.89 17.09
CA SER A 244 -2.04 13.82 16.08
C SER A 244 -2.99 15.01 15.89
N TYR A 245 -4.30 14.76 15.89
CA TYR A 245 -5.30 15.83 15.81
C TYR A 245 -5.26 16.77 17.01
N ILE A 246 -5.11 16.23 18.23
CA ILE A 246 -4.92 17.04 19.46
C ILE A 246 -3.67 17.92 19.32
N GLY A 247 -2.55 17.36 18.86
CA GLY A 247 -1.32 18.12 18.60
C GLY A 247 -1.52 19.27 17.62
N ALA A 248 -2.23 19.03 16.53
CA ALA A 248 -2.55 20.03 15.52
C ALA A 248 -3.50 21.13 16.06
N LEU A 249 -4.53 20.77 16.83
CA LEU A 249 -5.43 21.73 17.50
C LEU A 249 -4.66 22.65 18.46
N ILE A 250 -3.73 22.09 19.24
CA ILE A 250 -2.85 22.88 20.12
C ILE A 250 -2.00 23.84 19.27
N GLY A 251 -1.43 23.37 18.17
CA GLY A 251 -0.60 24.15 17.26
C GLY A 251 -1.32 25.38 16.65
N VAL A 252 -2.60 25.25 16.36
CA VAL A 252 -3.43 26.40 15.86
C VAL A 252 -4.11 27.20 16.97
N GLY A 253 -3.89 26.85 18.26
CA GLY A 253 -4.47 27.57 19.40
C GLY A 253 -5.95 27.24 19.73
N ARG A 254 -6.53 26.20 19.13
CA ARG A 254 -7.92 25.73 19.39
C ARG A 254 -7.99 24.92 20.67
N MET A 255 -7.62 25.53 21.80
CA MET A 255 -7.39 24.84 23.08
C MET A 255 -8.62 24.16 23.67
N ASP A 256 -9.83 24.75 23.54
CA ASP A 256 -11.04 24.13 24.12
C ASP A 256 -11.47 22.88 23.33
N GLU A 257 -11.21 22.86 22.03
CA GLU A 257 -11.41 21.68 21.20
C GLU A 257 -10.35 20.61 21.52
N ALA A 258 -9.07 21.02 21.66
CA ALA A 258 -8.02 20.10 22.09
C ALA A 258 -8.37 19.40 23.42
N LYS A 259 -8.87 20.15 24.42
CA LYS A 259 -9.35 19.59 25.70
C LYS A 259 -10.49 18.59 25.51
N ALA A 260 -11.46 18.90 24.64
CA ALA A 260 -12.58 18.00 24.35
C ALA A 260 -12.08 16.69 23.72
N GLU A 261 -11.14 16.76 22.77
CA GLU A 261 -10.57 15.56 22.15
C GLU A 261 -9.66 14.77 23.14
N VAL A 262 -8.95 15.42 24.04
CA VAL A 262 -8.22 14.75 25.14
C VAL A 262 -9.19 13.93 26.00
N GLN A 263 -10.35 14.47 26.37
CA GLN A 263 -11.34 13.73 27.14
C GLN A 263 -11.87 12.50 26.36
N LYS A 264 -12.07 12.61 25.05
CA LYS A 264 -12.46 11.46 24.21
C LYS A 264 -11.33 10.42 24.18
N LEU A 265 -10.09 10.83 23.93
CA LEU A 265 -8.94 9.94 23.87
C LEU A 265 -8.75 9.14 25.17
N VAL A 266 -8.78 9.84 26.32
CA VAL A 266 -8.67 9.21 27.63
C VAL A 266 -9.88 8.34 27.96
N GLY A 267 -11.09 8.74 27.52
CA GLY A 267 -12.32 7.96 27.66
C GLY A 267 -12.30 6.63 26.89
N VAL A 268 -11.65 6.59 25.71
CA VAL A 268 -11.47 5.34 24.94
C VAL A 268 -10.53 4.40 25.68
N ARG A 269 -9.43 4.91 26.22
CA ARG A 269 -8.44 4.11 26.95
C ARG A 269 -7.65 4.99 27.92
N PRO A 270 -7.88 4.88 29.25
CA PRO A 270 -7.24 5.74 30.26
C PRO A 270 -5.71 5.86 30.18
N PRO A 271 -4.92 4.83 29.84
CA PRO A 271 -3.47 4.97 29.68
C PRO A 271 -2.99 6.03 28.67
N TRP A 272 -3.85 6.49 27.74
CA TRP A 272 -3.51 7.59 26.82
C TRP A 272 -3.14 8.88 27.54
N GLU A 273 -3.69 9.14 28.74
CA GLU A 273 -3.30 10.30 29.55
C GLU A 273 -1.79 10.30 29.81
N GLY A 274 -1.24 9.17 30.26
CA GLY A 274 0.19 9.03 30.51
C GLY A 274 1.05 9.23 29.26
N VAL A 275 0.60 8.73 28.11
CA VAL A 275 1.28 8.88 26.82
C VAL A 275 1.33 10.36 26.42
N LEU A 276 0.19 11.04 26.40
CA LEU A 276 0.11 12.45 25.99
C LEU A 276 0.92 13.36 26.95
N ARG A 277 0.82 13.13 28.27
CA ARG A 277 1.65 13.84 29.27
C ARG A 277 3.15 13.67 28.98
N ALA A 278 3.58 12.46 28.65
CA ALA A 278 4.98 12.18 28.36
C ALA A 278 5.45 12.85 27.05
N LEU A 279 4.62 12.90 26.02
CA LEU A 279 4.94 13.57 24.74
C LEU A 279 5.12 15.09 24.96
N ILE A 280 4.20 15.71 25.68
CA ILE A 280 4.27 17.14 26.01
C ILE A 280 5.51 17.46 26.87
N GLN A 281 5.78 16.68 27.91
CA GLN A 281 6.95 16.87 28.78
C GLN A 281 8.28 16.73 28.02
N ARG A 282 8.31 15.96 26.94
CA ARG A 282 9.48 15.80 26.07
C ARG A 282 9.56 16.85 24.95
N GLY A 283 8.58 17.73 24.86
CA GLY A 283 8.51 18.77 23.81
C GLY A 283 8.12 18.24 22.41
N LEU A 284 7.60 17.02 22.33
CA LEU A 284 7.12 16.43 21.05
C LEU A 284 5.74 16.97 20.67
N VAL A 285 4.94 17.39 21.64
CA VAL A 285 3.72 18.17 21.44
C VAL A 285 3.91 19.48 22.19
N PRO A 286 4.17 20.60 21.51
CA PRO A 286 4.42 21.88 22.15
C PRO A 286 3.12 22.46 22.72
N LEU A 287 3.16 22.93 23.98
CA LEU A 287 2.06 23.72 24.55
C LEU A 287 2.28 25.22 24.27
N PRO A 288 1.21 25.98 24.03
CA PRO A 288 1.28 27.44 23.95
C PRO A 288 1.82 28.07 25.25
N GLU A 289 2.44 29.24 25.10
CA GLU A 289 2.93 29.99 26.27
C GLU A 289 1.80 30.26 27.26
N GLY A 290 2.06 30.01 28.54
CA GLY A 290 1.08 30.21 29.62
C GLY A 290 0.07 29.07 29.83
N VAL A 291 0.07 28.03 28.99
CA VAL A 291 -0.78 26.85 29.17
C VAL A 291 -0.02 25.79 29.94
N THR A 292 -0.59 25.34 31.07
CA THR A 292 -0.03 24.24 31.85
C THR A 292 -0.54 22.87 31.36
N LEU A 293 0.28 21.85 31.59
CA LEU A 293 -0.09 20.47 31.26
C LEU A 293 -1.45 20.06 31.87
N ASP A 294 -1.69 20.42 33.16
CA ASP A 294 -2.93 20.05 33.85
C ASP A 294 -4.17 20.77 33.30
N GLN A 295 -4.01 21.98 32.75
CA GLN A 295 -5.11 22.69 32.09
C GLN A 295 -5.60 21.98 30.83
N LEU A 296 -4.73 21.23 30.11
CA LEU A 296 -5.11 20.47 28.94
C LEU A 296 -6.04 19.28 29.30
N PHE A 297 -5.85 18.69 30.48
CA PHE A 297 -6.67 17.56 30.95
C PHE A 297 -7.92 18.00 31.73
N THR A 298 -8.10 19.29 31.97
CA THR A 298 -9.33 19.83 32.56
C THR A 298 -10.41 19.90 31.48
N PRO A 299 -11.64 19.36 31.72
CA PRO A 299 -12.72 19.50 30.77
C PRO A 299 -12.95 20.96 30.38
N PRO A 300 -13.37 21.25 29.13
CA PRO A 300 -13.73 22.60 28.74
C PRO A 300 -14.84 23.14 29.62
N ALA A 301 -14.82 24.44 29.91
CA ALA A 301 -15.90 25.07 30.63
C ALA A 301 -17.19 24.96 29.79
N GLY A 302 -18.23 24.39 30.37
CA GLY A 302 -19.52 24.16 29.72
C GLY A 302 -20.26 25.46 29.37
#